data_56cef3686ab934238f8a0a1f2768c910
#
_entry.id   56cef3686ab934238f8a0a1f2768c910
#
_cell.length_a   1.000
_cell.length_b   1.000
_cell.length_c   1.000
_cell.angle_alpha   90.00
_cell.angle_beta   90.00
_cell.angle_gamma   90.00
#
_symmetry.space_group_name_H-M   'P 1'
#
loop_
_entity.id
_entity.type
_entity.pdbx_description
1 polymer ?
#
loop_
_entity_poly.entity_id
_entity_poly.type
_entity_poly.pdbx_seq_one_letter_code
_entity_poly.pdbx_strand_id
1 'polypeptide(L)'
;GELILVAQINRGYVFTRPTRLWSRLISYALFEGRPLTTRGRWINPLIFGHTKAARALPQLKEVSAPAYVLGTGRSGTTILGIVLSMHKQVGFLNEPKALWAALHPNEDLIGSYNSNCARYRLTRDDAKFDLIEAAHKVFGSYLAVSNARQLVDKYPEMIFRTDFVREIFADAKFIFLS
;
A
#
# COMPACT_ATOMS: atom_id res chain seq x y z
N GLY A 1 -8.51 10.51 -23.21
CA GLY A 1 -8.17 9.27 -22.54
C GLY A 1 -6.68 9.12 -22.25
N GLU A 2 -6.01 10.22 -21.87
CA GLU A 2 -4.59 10.14 -21.52
C GLU A 2 -4.41 9.61 -20.11
N LEU A 3 -3.91 8.41 -20.08
CA LEU A 3 -3.04 7.79 -19.06
C LEU A 3 -3.17 8.30 -17.61
N ILE A 4 -4.09 7.74 -16.91
CA ILE A 4 -4.10 7.66 -15.43
C ILE A 4 -2.79 7.02 -14.89
N LEU A 5 -2.04 6.31 -15.72
CA LEU A 5 -0.69 5.82 -15.43
C LEU A 5 0.29 6.95 -15.08
N VAL A 6 0.09 8.13 -15.63
CA VAL A 6 1.01 9.27 -15.50
C VAL A 6 0.83 10.04 -14.20
N ALA A 7 -0.36 10.01 -13.60
CA ALA A 7 -0.57 10.67 -12.29
C ALA A 7 0.23 10.05 -11.14
N GLN A 8 0.60 8.77 -11.27
CA GLN A 8 1.38 8.07 -10.24
C GLN A 8 2.89 8.10 -10.50
N ILE A 9 3.29 8.38 -11.74
CA ILE A 9 4.68 8.59 -12.13
C ILE A 9 4.78 10.03 -12.63
N ASN A 10 4.78 10.97 -11.69
CA ASN A 10 4.92 12.38 -12.04
C ASN A 10 6.26 12.62 -12.76
N ARG A 11 6.25 13.39 -13.86
CA ARG A 11 7.46 13.80 -14.59
C ARG A 11 8.50 14.43 -13.67
N GLY A 12 8.10 15.06 -12.58
CA GLY A 12 8.99 15.58 -11.56
C GLY A 12 9.94 14.55 -10.93
N TYR A 13 9.55 13.26 -10.87
CA TYR A 13 10.47 12.22 -10.38
C TYR A 13 11.65 12.00 -11.31
N VAL A 14 11.42 12.09 -12.62
CA VAL A 14 12.48 11.88 -13.63
C VAL A 14 13.52 12.99 -13.56
N PHE A 15 13.07 14.25 -13.40
CA PHE A 15 13.95 15.41 -13.45
C PHE A 15 14.60 15.74 -12.10
N THR A 16 13.91 15.49 -11.00
CA THR A 16 14.40 15.89 -9.68
C THR A 16 15.05 14.75 -8.90
N ARG A 17 14.57 13.52 -9.03
CA ARG A 17 15.06 12.36 -8.28
C ARG A 17 14.84 11.04 -9.04
N PRO A 18 15.70 10.68 -9.99
CA PRO A 18 15.54 9.45 -10.78
C PRO A 18 15.52 8.17 -9.93
N THR A 19 16.20 8.15 -8.78
CA THR A 19 16.14 7.01 -7.85
C THR A 19 14.74 6.80 -7.26
N ARG A 20 13.92 7.87 -7.17
CA ARG A 20 12.53 7.77 -6.74
C ARG A 20 11.63 7.16 -7.81
N LEU A 21 11.95 7.37 -9.08
CA LEU A 21 11.25 6.70 -10.17
C LEU A 21 11.35 5.17 -10.02
N TRP A 22 12.53 4.66 -9.73
CA TRP A 22 12.72 3.22 -9.50
C TRP A 22 11.89 2.70 -8.32
N SER A 23 11.95 3.39 -7.18
CA SER A 23 11.14 3.05 -6.02
C SER A 23 9.63 3.04 -6.33
N ARG A 24 9.14 4.00 -7.13
CA ARG A 24 7.74 4.06 -7.56
C ARG A 24 7.38 2.94 -8.54
N LEU A 25 8.26 2.59 -9.46
CA LEU A 25 8.06 1.45 -10.38
C LEU A 25 7.95 0.14 -9.61
N ILE A 26 8.80 -0.08 -8.60
CA ILE A 26 8.73 -1.25 -7.71
C ILE A 26 7.40 -1.27 -6.96
N SER A 27 7.02 -0.14 -6.33
CA SER A 27 5.73 -0.04 -5.63
C SER A 27 4.57 -0.41 -6.54
N TYR A 28 4.54 0.18 -7.72
CA TYR A 28 3.50 -0.05 -8.71
C TYR A 28 3.44 -1.51 -9.19
N ALA A 29 4.62 -2.10 -9.52
CA ALA A 29 4.69 -3.41 -10.16
C ALA A 29 4.48 -4.57 -9.18
N LEU A 30 4.94 -4.44 -7.92
CA LEU A 30 5.03 -5.57 -6.99
C LEU A 30 4.10 -5.45 -5.77
N PHE A 31 3.57 -4.25 -5.47
CA PHE A 31 2.83 -4.04 -4.22
C PHE A 31 1.44 -3.40 -4.38
N GLU A 32 1.24 -2.46 -5.28
CA GLU A 32 -0.02 -1.71 -5.32
C GLU A 32 -1.17 -2.46 -6.00
N GLY A 33 -0.91 -3.06 -7.16
CA GLY A 33 -1.95 -3.73 -7.96
C GLY A 33 -2.89 -2.77 -8.69
N ARG A 34 -3.87 -3.35 -9.38
CA ARG A 34 -4.84 -2.59 -10.17
C ARG A 34 -6.22 -3.21 -10.07
N PRO A 35 -7.29 -2.39 -9.96
CA PRO A 35 -8.65 -2.87 -10.02
C PRO A 35 -8.92 -3.65 -11.31
N LEU A 36 -9.81 -4.63 -11.26
CA LEU A 36 -10.19 -5.47 -12.42
C LEU A 36 -10.77 -4.66 -13.57
N THR A 37 -11.30 -3.47 -13.28
CA THR A 37 -11.85 -2.53 -14.27
C THR A 37 -10.79 -1.79 -15.08
N THR A 38 -9.51 -1.88 -14.69
CA THR A 38 -8.42 -1.17 -15.37
C THR A 38 -7.63 -2.07 -16.31
N ARG A 39 -7.05 -1.48 -17.36
CA ARG A 39 -6.20 -2.21 -18.31
C ARG A 39 -4.95 -2.81 -17.66
N GLY A 40 -4.50 -2.26 -16.53
CA GLY A 40 -3.31 -2.74 -15.80
C GLY A 40 -3.54 -3.96 -14.91
N ARG A 41 -4.75 -4.54 -14.88
CA ARG A 41 -5.09 -5.71 -14.03
C ARG A 41 -4.21 -6.94 -14.24
N TRP A 42 -3.59 -7.07 -15.40
CA TRP A 42 -2.68 -8.18 -15.73
C TRP A 42 -1.47 -8.29 -14.80
N ILE A 43 -1.13 -7.21 -14.07
CA ILE A 43 -0.04 -7.21 -13.09
C ILE A 43 -0.43 -7.86 -11.74
N ASN A 44 -1.72 -7.98 -11.44
CA ASN A 44 -2.19 -8.46 -10.14
C ASN A 44 -1.69 -9.86 -9.77
N PRO A 45 -1.63 -10.87 -10.68
CA PRO A 45 -1.05 -12.17 -10.37
C PRO A 45 0.40 -12.09 -9.87
N LEU A 46 1.19 -11.15 -10.39
CA LEU A 46 2.56 -10.92 -9.95
C LEU A 46 2.58 -10.43 -8.49
N ILE A 47 1.66 -9.53 -8.13
CA ILE A 47 1.55 -9.02 -6.76
C ILE A 47 1.13 -10.11 -5.79
N PHE A 48 0.14 -10.94 -6.15
CA PHE A 48 -0.27 -12.06 -5.32
C PHE A 48 0.85 -13.09 -5.14
N GLY A 49 1.57 -13.41 -6.22
CA GLY A 49 2.74 -14.30 -6.17
C GLY A 49 3.87 -13.74 -5.30
N HIS A 50 4.18 -12.45 -5.47
CA HIS A 50 5.18 -11.76 -4.67
C HIS A 50 4.78 -11.70 -3.18
N THR A 51 3.54 -11.36 -2.87
CA THR A 51 3.03 -11.33 -1.49
C THR A 51 3.12 -12.71 -0.84
N LYS A 52 2.74 -13.76 -1.57
CA LYS A 52 2.88 -15.15 -1.09
C LYS A 52 4.34 -15.51 -0.80
N ALA A 53 5.26 -15.16 -1.69
CA ALA A 53 6.69 -15.39 -1.49
C ALA A 53 7.24 -14.58 -0.28
N ALA A 54 6.87 -13.31 -0.16
CA ALA A 54 7.30 -12.46 0.94
C ALA A 54 6.82 -12.96 2.32
N ARG A 55 5.62 -13.56 2.39
CA ARG A 55 5.11 -14.20 3.61
C ARG A 55 5.94 -15.41 4.05
N ALA A 56 6.54 -16.13 3.10
CA ALA A 56 7.37 -17.31 3.38
C ALA A 56 8.81 -16.96 3.78
N LEU A 57 9.26 -15.72 3.50
CA LEU A 57 10.59 -15.24 3.84
C LEU A 57 10.65 -14.69 5.27
N PRO A 58 11.85 -14.60 5.87
CA PRO A 58 12.02 -13.84 7.11
C PRO A 58 11.74 -12.35 6.86
N GLN A 59 11.41 -11.62 7.91
CA GLN A 59 11.24 -10.18 7.83
C GLN A 59 12.57 -9.51 7.46
N LEU A 60 12.61 -8.81 6.32
CA LEU A 60 13.84 -8.21 5.79
C LEU A 60 14.19 -6.87 6.42
N LYS A 61 13.17 -6.07 6.77
CA LYS A 61 13.31 -4.81 7.50
C LYS A 61 12.19 -4.68 8.53
N GLU A 62 12.50 -4.02 9.62
CA GLU A 62 11.50 -3.60 10.59
C GLU A 62 10.60 -2.51 9.99
N VAL A 63 9.30 -2.61 10.26
CA VAL A 63 8.31 -1.59 9.91
C VAL A 63 8.01 -0.81 11.20
N SER A 64 8.59 0.36 11.32
CA SER A 64 8.43 1.22 12.49
C SER A 64 7.65 2.47 12.12
N ALA A 65 6.68 2.81 12.96
CA ALA A 65 5.82 3.98 12.86
C ALA A 65 5.27 4.25 11.43
N PRO A 66 4.66 3.23 10.75
CA PRO A 66 4.14 3.43 9.41
C PRO A 66 3.08 4.54 9.41
N ALA A 67 3.10 5.40 8.40
CA ALA A 67 2.15 6.49 8.26
C ALA A 67 1.06 6.15 7.24
N TYR A 68 -0.19 6.29 7.65
CA TYR A 68 -1.37 6.06 6.82
C TYR A 68 -2.04 7.39 6.48
N VAL A 69 -2.13 7.69 5.19
CA VAL A 69 -2.81 8.89 4.69
C VAL A 69 -4.26 8.51 4.35
N LEU A 70 -5.15 9.02 5.18
CA LEU A 70 -6.58 8.75 5.17
C LEU A 70 -7.37 10.00 4.78
N GLY A 71 -8.58 9.83 4.31
CA GLY A 71 -9.43 10.99 4.03
C GLY A 71 -10.58 10.65 3.09
N THR A 72 -11.37 11.68 2.81
CA THR A 72 -12.46 11.58 1.84
C THR A 72 -11.94 11.70 0.41
N GLY A 73 -12.71 11.23 -0.56
CA GLY A 73 -12.38 11.41 -1.97
C GLY A 73 -12.20 12.90 -2.30
N ARG A 74 -11.16 13.22 -3.09
CA ARG A 74 -10.78 14.57 -3.55
C ARG A 74 -10.29 15.54 -2.45
N SER A 75 -9.93 15.06 -1.26
CA SER A 75 -9.35 15.85 -0.17
C SER A 75 -7.85 16.20 -0.33
N GLY A 76 -7.25 15.91 -1.48
CA GLY A 76 -5.81 16.20 -1.69
C GLY A 76 -4.86 15.10 -1.21
N THR A 77 -5.36 13.95 -0.75
CA THR A 77 -4.54 12.81 -0.28
C THR A 77 -3.50 12.37 -1.31
N THR A 78 -3.84 12.45 -2.60
CA THR A 78 -2.91 12.10 -3.69
C THR A 78 -1.74 13.07 -3.78
N ILE A 79 -2.01 14.38 -3.68
CA ILE A 79 -0.95 15.42 -3.70
C ILE A 79 -0.04 15.26 -2.50
N LEU A 80 -0.60 15.10 -1.31
CA LEU A 80 0.19 14.86 -0.10
C LEU A 80 1.06 13.59 -0.25
N GLY A 81 0.49 12.51 -0.76
CA GLY A 81 1.23 11.28 -1.02
C GLY A 81 2.41 11.48 -1.96
N ILE A 82 2.22 12.23 -3.05
CA ILE A 82 3.30 12.57 -3.99
C ILE A 82 4.39 13.38 -3.27
N VAL A 83 4.03 14.41 -2.51
CA VAL A 83 4.99 15.22 -1.76
C VAL A 83 5.80 14.38 -0.79
N LEU A 84 5.15 13.53 0.02
CA LEU A 84 5.81 12.63 0.96
C LEU A 84 6.75 11.65 0.23
N SER A 85 6.35 11.15 -0.93
CA SER A 85 7.14 10.21 -1.73
C SER A 85 8.43 10.82 -2.31
N MET A 86 8.54 12.15 -2.35
CA MET A 86 9.76 12.83 -2.79
C MET A 86 10.89 12.72 -1.76
N HIS A 87 10.58 12.42 -0.50
CA HIS A 87 11.61 12.25 0.53
C HIS A 87 12.38 10.95 0.34
N LYS A 88 13.71 11.03 0.41
CA LYS A 88 14.62 9.89 0.10
C LYS A 88 14.46 8.64 0.98
N GLN A 89 13.93 8.81 2.18
CA GLN A 89 13.74 7.70 3.13
C GLN A 89 12.32 7.13 3.11
N VAL A 90 11.40 7.73 2.35
CA VAL A 90 10.00 7.32 2.30
C VAL A 90 9.78 6.29 1.20
N GLY A 91 9.23 5.14 1.58
CA GLY A 91 8.57 4.19 0.70
C GLY A 91 7.08 4.52 0.65
N PHE A 92 6.60 4.92 -0.52
CA PHE A 92 5.22 5.36 -0.71
C PHE A 92 4.43 4.32 -1.49
N LEU A 93 3.33 3.87 -0.89
CA LEU A 93 2.31 3.02 -1.51
C LEU A 93 1.05 3.84 -1.78
N ASN A 94 0.57 3.80 -3.01
CA ASN A 94 -0.63 4.50 -3.42
C ASN A 94 -1.78 3.52 -3.64
N GLU A 95 -2.66 3.41 -2.66
CA GLU A 95 -3.81 2.51 -2.67
C GLU A 95 -3.41 1.05 -2.97
N PRO A 96 -2.60 0.42 -2.10
CA PRO A 96 -2.10 -0.93 -2.34
C PRO A 96 -3.18 -1.99 -2.08
N LYS A 97 -4.33 -1.84 -2.77
CA LYS A 97 -5.54 -2.65 -2.58
C LYS A 97 -5.29 -4.14 -2.83
N ALA A 98 -4.51 -4.47 -3.87
CA ALA A 98 -4.20 -5.86 -4.16
C ALA A 98 -3.33 -6.51 -3.07
N LEU A 99 -2.37 -5.76 -2.52
CA LEU A 99 -1.54 -6.23 -1.42
C LEU A 99 -2.38 -6.50 -0.17
N TRP A 100 -3.24 -5.56 0.21
CA TRP A 100 -4.12 -5.73 1.37
C TRP A 100 -5.12 -6.88 1.17
N ALA A 101 -5.71 -7.01 -0.03
CA ALA A 101 -6.58 -8.13 -0.37
C ALA A 101 -5.84 -9.49 -0.34
N ALA A 102 -4.55 -9.51 -0.70
CA ALA A 102 -3.71 -10.71 -0.60
C ALA A 102 -3.36 -11.06 0.85
N LEU A 103 -3.24 -10.07 1.73
CA LEU A 103 -3.04 -10.26 3.16
C LEU A 103 -4.33 -10.68 3.86
N HIS A 104 -5.43 -10.01 3.57
CA HIS A 104 -6.73 -10.24 4.20
C HIS A 104 -7.86 -10.12 3.17
N PRO A 105 -8.47 -11.25 2.74
CA PRO A 105 -9.46 -11.24 1.66
C PRO A 105 -10.68 -10.33 1.92
N ASN A 106 -11.10 -10.17 3.18
CA ASN A 106 -12.23 -9.32 3.56
C ASN A 106 -11.97 -7.82 3.36
N GLU A 107 -10.74 -7.44 3.06
CA GLU A 107 -10.33 -6.07 2.80
C GLU A 107 -10.81 -5.55 1.44
N ASP A 108 -11.11 -6.41 0.50
CA ASP A 108 -11.47 -6.07 -0.88
C ASP A 108 -12.90 -5.50 -0.99
N LEU A 109 -13.07 -4.23 -0.67
CA LEU A 109 -14.37 -3.53 -0.68
C LEU A 109 -15.04 -3.45 -2.05
N ILE A 110 -14.24 -3.43 -3.11
CA ILE A 110 -14.72 -3.20 -4.47
C ILE A 110 -15.02 -4.53 -5.17
N GLY A 111 -14.65 -5.67 -4.57
CA GLY A 111 -14.73 -6.98 -5.21
C GLY A 111 -13.78 -7.09 -6.41
N SER A 112 -12.67 -6.34 -6.39
CA SER A 112 -11.71 -6.32 -7.50
C SER A 112 -10.82 -7.56 -7.53
N TYR A 113 -10.65 -8.24 -6.40
CA TYR A 113 -9.72 -9.34 -6.22
C TYR A 113 -10.38 -10.57 -5.61
N ASN A 114 -11.44 -10.37 -4.80
CA ASN A 114 -12.19 -11.42 -4.16
C ASN A 114 -13.66 -10.99 -4.02
N SER A 115 -14.56 -11.66 -4.76
CA SER A 115 -15.97 -11.27 -4.85
C SER A 115 -16.82 -11.61 -3.62
N ASN A 116 -16.31 -12.39 -2.66
CA ASN A 116 -17.17 -13.05 -1.69
C ASN A 116 -17.09 -12.57 -0.25
N CYS A 117 -16.17 -11.66 0.10
CA CYS A 117 -15.83 -11.45 1.50
C CYS A 117 -15.64 -9.99 1.93
N ALA A 118 -15.98 -9.01 1.08
CA ALA A 118 -15.72 -7.61 1.40
C ALA A 118 -16.43 -7.14 2.67
N ARG A 119 -15.68 -6.61 3.61
CA ARG A 119 -16.19 -6.00 4.84
C ARG A 119 -15.74 -4.55 4.92
N TYR A 120 -16.71 -3.65 5.05
CA TYR A 120 -16.42 -2.22 5.12
C TYR A 120 -15.58 -1.88 6.34
N ARG A 121 -15.97 -2.41 7.50
CA ARG A 121 -15.30 -2.21 8.77
C ARG A 121 -14.51 -3.46 9.15
N LEU A 122 -13.24 -3.28 9.44
CA LEU A 122 -12.39 -4.26 10.11
C LEU A 122 -12.00 -3.72 11.48
N THR A 123 -11.95 -4.60 12.46
CA THR A 123 -11.61 -4.30 13.85
C THR A 123 -10.31 -4.99 14.24
N ARG A 124 -9.82 -4.75 15.45
CA ARG A 124 -8.65 -5.44 15.98
C ARG A 124 -8.79 -6.97 15.98
N ASP A 125 -10.01 -7.49 16.17
CA ASP A 125 -10.27 -8.93 16.20
C ASP A 125 -10.08 -9.60 14.83
N ASP A 126 -10.09 -8.83 13.75
CA ASP A 126 -9.81 -9.29 12.39
C ASP A 126 -8.29 -9.41 12.13
N ALA A 127 -7.45 -8.73 12.93
CA ALA A 127 -6.00 -8.79 12.85
C ALA A 127 -5.45 -10.01 13.60
N LYS A 128 -5.59 -11.18 13.01
CA LYS A 128 -5.06 -12.43 13.58
C LYS A 128 -3.53 -12.45 13.55
N PHE A 129 -2.92 -13.24 14.45
CA PHE A 129 -1.47 -13.32 14.59
C PHE A 129 -0.73 -13.63 13.29
N ASP A 130 -1.23 -14.58 12.51
CA ASP A 130 -0.67 -14.95 11.21
C ASP A 130 -0.74 -13.82 10.18
N LEU A 131 -1.78 -13.00 10.24
CA LEU A 131 -1.92 -11.79 9.42
C LEU A 131 -0.92 -10.71 9.86
N ILE A 132 -0.78 -10.48 11.16
CA ILE A 132 0.17 -9.50 11.72
C ILE A 132 1.59 -9.86 11.26
N GLU A 133 2.00 -11.11 11.47
CA GLU A 133 3.31 -11.60 11.04
C GLU A 133 3.51 -11.45 9.52
N ALA A 134 2.50 -11.83 8.73
CA ALA A 134 2.54 -11.70 7.28
C ALA A 134 2.66 -10.23 6.83
N ALA A 135 1.93 -9.31 7.46
CA ALA A 135 2.00 -7.89 7.16
C ALA A 135 3.39 -7.32 7.44
N HIS A 136 3.98 -7.62 8.60
CA HIS A 136 5.34 -7.19 8.92
C HIS A 136 6.37 -7.71 7.91
N LYS A 137 6.28 -8.96 7.47
CA LYS A 137 7.15 -9.55 6.45
C LYS A 137 6.98 -8.86 5.09
N VAL A 138 5.75 -8.68 4.65
CA VAL A 138 5.45 -8.11 3.33
C VAL A 138 5.83 -6.63 3.26
N PHE A 139 5.44 -5.81 4.24
CA PHE A 139 5.82 -4.40 4.27
C PHE A 139 7.31 -4.21 4.56
N GLY A 140 7.93 -5.10 5.35
CA GLY A 140 9.37 -5.13 5.55
C GLY A 140 10.13 -5.45 4.27
N SER A 141 9.64 -6.37 3.44
CA SER A 141 10.19 -6.65 2.12
C SER A 141 10.09 -5.42 1.19
N TYR A 142 8.94 -4.73 1.24
CA TYR A 142 8.77 -3.48 0.50
C TYR A 142 9.81 -2.43 0.87
N LEU A 143 10.03 -2.19 2.16
CA LEU A 143 11.05 -1.23 2.64
C LEU A 143 12.47 -1.64 2.21
N ALA A 144 12.75 -2.94 2.18
CA ALA A 144 14.05 -3.45 1.73
C ALA A 144 14.27 -3.19 0.23
N VAL A 145 13.32 -3.58 -0.62
CA VAL A 145 13.43 -3.48 -2.09
C VAL A 145 13.38 -2.03 -2.56
N SER A 146 12.57 -1.18 -1.91
CA SER A 146 12.48 0.26 -2.22
C SER A 146 13.64 1.09 -1.63
N ASN A 147 14.51 0.47 -0.86
CA ASN A 147 15.56 1.12 -0.08
C ASN A 147 15.03 2.29 0.77
N ALA A 148 13.85 2.08 1.36
CA ALA A 148 13.19 3.07 2.21
C ALA A 148 13.35 2.69 3.70
N ARG A 149 13.12 3.66 4.58
CA ARG A 149 13.08 3.48 6.04
C ARG A 149 11.71 3.71 6.62
N GLN A 150 10.95 4.63 6.01
CA GLN A 150 9.63 5.03 6.46
C GLN A 150 8.58 4.56 5.47
N LEU A 151 7.62 3.76 5.95
CA LEU A 151 6.46 3.39 5.16
C LEU A 151 5.42 4.51 5.20
N VAL A 152 4.92 4.89 4.03
CA VAL A 152 3.73 5.72 3.87
C VAL A 152 2.75 4.98 2.97
N ASP A 153 1.59 4.65 3.51
CA ASP A 153 0.48 4.02 2.79
C ASP A 153 -0.66 5.04 2.64
N LYS A 154 -0.95 5.42 1.41
CA LYS A 154 -2.08 6.28 1.09
C LYS A 154 -3.23 5.39 0.60
N TYR A 155 -4.12 5.04 1.51
CA TYR A 155 -5.31 4.26 1.23
C TYR A 155 -6.51 4.86 1.99
N PRO A 156 -7.27 5.77 1.35
CA PRO A 156 -8.31 6.55 2.03
C PRO A 156 -9.34 5.70 2.77
N GLU A 157 -9.75 4.57 2.21
CA GLU A 157 -10.74 3.68 2.77
C GLU A 157 -10.33 3.02 4.10
N MET A 158 -9.03 3.04 4.43
CA MET A 158 -8.53 2.59 5.74
C MET A 158 -9.05 3.45 6.92
N ILE A 159 -9.72 4.57 6.65
CA ILE A 159 -10.38 5.37 7.69
C ILE A 159 -11.39 4.55 8.51
N PHE A 160 -12.01 3.53 7.91
CA PHE A 160 -12.94 2.63 8.59
C PHE A 160 -12.27 1.44 9.29
N ARG A 161 -10.93 1.40 9.28
CA ARG A 161 -10.13 0.24 9.70
C ARG A 161 -8.91 0.63 10.54
N THR A 162 -8.95 1.78 11.17
CA THR A 162 -7.83 2.30 11.97
C THR A 162 -7.46 1.39 13.13
N ASP A 163 -8.45 0.78 13.80
CA ASP A 163 -8.19 -0.16 14.90
C ASP A 163 -7.55 -1.46 14.40
N PHE A 164 -7.97 -1.95 13.24
CA PHE A 164 -7.35 -3.08 12.56
C PHE A 164 -5.88 -2.81 12.22
N VAL A 165 -5.60 -1.66 11.63
CA VAL A 165 -4.23 -1.24 11.29
C VAL A 165 -3.38 -1.07 12.54
N ARG A 166 -3.95 -0.49 13.60
CA ARG A 166 -3.24 -0.26 14.87
C ARG A 166 -2.93 -1.56 15.61
N GLU A 167 -3.73 -2.59 15.42
CA GLU A 167 -3.43 -3.92 15.95
C GLU A 167 -2.25 -4.57 15.21
N ILE A 168 -2.15 -4.34 13.89
CA ILE A 168 -1.02 -4.83 13.09
C ILE A 168 0.26 -4.04 13.39
N PHE A 169 0.16 -2.71 13.48
CA PHE A 169 1.26 -1.79 13.71
C PHE A 169 0.91 -0.86 14.88
N ALA A 170 1.31 -1.23 16.08
CA ALA A 170 0.92 -0.52 17.31
C ALA A 170 1.37 0.95 17.33
N ASP A 171 2.46 1.28 16.65
CA ASP A 171 3.04 2.60 16.54
C ASP A 171 2.58 3.39 15.28
N ALA A 172 1.62 2.85 14.51
CA ALA A 172 1.11 3.47 13.29
C ALA A 172 0.64 4.91 13.52
N LYS A 173 0.96 5.79 12.56
CA LYS A 173 0.54 7.20 12.51
C LYS A 173 -0.54 7.38 11.47
N PHE A 174 -1.57 8.16 11.80
CA PHE A 174 -2.68 8.44 10.90
C PHE A 174 -2.73 9.94 10.59
N ILE A 175 -2.79 10.25 9.30
CA ILE A 175 -2.89 11.61 8.76
C ILE A 175 -4.25 11.71 8.08
N PHE A 176 -5.14 12.51 8.63
CA PHE A 176 -6.50 12.71 8.11
C PHE A 176 -6.57 14.00 7.30
N LEU A 177 -7.11 13.88 6.09
CA LEU A 177 -7.41 15.01 5.21
C LEU A 177 -8.93 15.07 4.94
N SER A 178 -9.49 16.22 5.19
CA SER A 178 -10.93 16.51 4.95
C SER A 178 -11.09 17.66 3.98
#